data_607f72d3db22d9394acc7587eaf28eb5
#
_entry.id   607f72d3db22d9394acc7587eaf28eb5
#
_cell.length_a   1.000
_cell.length_b   1.000
_cell.length_c   1.000
_cell.angle_alpha   90.00
_cell.angle_beta   90.00
_cell.angle_gamma   90.00
#
_symmetry.space_group_name_H-M   'P 1'
#
loop_
_entity.id
_entity.type
_entity.pdbx_description
1 polymer ?
#
loop_
_entity_poly.entity_id
_entity_poly.type
_entity_poly.pdbx_seq_one_letter_code
_entity_poly.pdbx_strand_id
1 'polypeptide(L)'
;APAVERLLGTAGLQWSDLSGIALSAGPGSYSGLRIGLSYVKGAAYGMGLPVYPVPTLASLLLDSPLPPPHWVVTWSHREQVYVQRREAEAQFGSIECLDWQSFAQRAAGETIAGYLLERFLPAAGITYVQTCPSAAKVGKFVLDHNLQPTSDLDNLVPDYHHELQTQG
;
A
#
# COMPACT_ATOMS: atom_id res chain seq x y z
N ALA A 1 3.46 10.46 -15.12
CA ALA A 1 3.86 11.53 -16.00
C ALA A 1 2.93 12.75 -15.94
N PRO A 2 1.85 12.92 -16.74
CA PRO A 2 1.13 14.21 -16.79
C PRO A 2 0.51 14.64 -15.44
N ALA A 3 0.13 13.71 -14.57
CA ALA A 3 -0.44 14.04 -13.28
C ALA A 3 0.61 14.60 -12.31
N VAL A 4 1.83 14.06 -12.34
CA VAL A 4 2.95 14.56 -11.51
C VAL A 4 3.38 15.97 -11.97
N GLU A 5 3.52 16.17 -13.28
CA GLU A 5 3.85 17.48 -13.84
C GLU A 5 2.82 18.54 -13.46
N ARG A 6 1.52 18.20 -13.58
CA ARG A 6 0.46 19.12 -13.16
C ARG A 6 0.51 19.43 -11.67
N LEU A 7 0.76 18.41 -10.84
CA LEU A 7 0.85 18.59 -9.39
C LEU A 7 2.00 19.52 -9.02
N LEU A 8 3.20 19.28 -9.57
CA LEU A 8 4.37 20.14 -9.36
C LEU A 8 4.08 21.58 -9.82
N GLY A 9 3.55 21.75 -11.02
CA GLY A 9 3.19 23.07 -11.54
C GLY A 9 2.15 23.79 -10.68
N THR A 10 1.13 23.08 -10.16
CA THR A 10 0.13 23.67 -9.26
C THR A 10 0.74 24.08 -7.92
N ALA A 11 1.74 23.32 -7.44
CA ALA A 11 2.45 23.61 -6.20
C ALA A 11 3.55 24.69 -6.37
N GLY A 12 3.84 25.11 -7.59
CA GLY A 12 4.95 26.02 -7.90
C GLY A 12 6.32 25.37 -7.69
N LEU A 13 6.40 24.04 -7.78
CA LEU A 13 7.62 23.25 -7.55
C LEU A 13 8.14 22.66 -8.86
N GLN A 14 9.43 22.37 -8.85
CA GLN A 14 10.13 21.64 -9.90
C GLN A 14 10.70 20.32 -9.33
N TRP A 15 11.12 19.42 -10.21
CA TRP A 15 11.78 18.17 -9.81
C TRP A 15 13.01 18.38 -8.93
N SER A 16 13.76 19.46 -9.17
CA SER A 16 14.93 19.86 -8.38
C SER A 16 14.63 20.25 -6.94
N ASP A 17 13.37 20.57 -6.64
CA ASP A 17 12.95 20.97 -5.30
C ASP A 17 12.58 19.77 -4.42
N LEU A 18 12.52 18.57 -5.03
CA LEU A 18 12.19 17.34 -4.33
C LEU A 18 13.42 16.73 -3.66
N SER A 19 13.23 16.18 -2.47
CA SER A 19 14.26 15.44 -1.72
C SER A 19 14.16 13.93 -1.88
N GLY A 20 13.12 13.43 -2.57
CA GLY A 20 12.91 12.01 -2.83
C GLY A 20 11.51 11.69 -3.34
N ILE A 21 11.29 10.42 -3.66
CA ILE A 21 10.01 9.93 -4.18
C ILE A 21 9.50 8.79 -3.31
N ALA A 22 8.34 8.96 -2.69
CA ALA A 22 7.65 7.89 -1.99
C ALA A 22 6.80 7.08 -2.98
N LEU A 23 6.90 5.76 -2.91
CA LEU A 23 6.22 4.83 -3.81
C LEU A 23 5.48 3.76 -3.01
N SER A 24 4.20 3.53 -3.32
CA SER A 24 3.50 2.33 -2.87
C SER A 24 4.11 1.11 -3.57
N ALA A 25 4.86 0.29 -2.81
CA ALA A 25 5.69 -0.80 -3.35
C ALA A 25 4.96 -2.14 -3.43
N GLY A 26 3.77 -2.25 -2.85
CA GLY A 26 2.99 -3.48 -2.80
C GLY A 26 2.56 -3.84 -1.37
N PRO A 27 1.74 -4.89 -1.23
CA PRO A 27 1.11 -5.65 -2.29
C PRO A 27 -0.01 -4.90 -3.02
N GLY A 28 -0.38 -5.36 -4.23
CA GLY A 28 -1.43 -4.73 -5.02
C GLY A 28 -1.48 -5.22 -6.47
N SER A 29 -2.14 -4.45 -7.32
CA SER A 29 -2.27 -4.77 -8.75
C SER A 29 -0.91 -5.01 -9.41
N TYR A 30 -0.70 -6.20 -9.97
CA TYR A 30 0.55 -6.61 -10.62
C TYR A 30 1.02 -5.59 -11.68
N SER A 31 0.13 -5.22 -12.60
CA SER A 31 0.45 -4.25 -13.66
C SER A 31 0.65 -2.85 -13.09
N GLY A 32 -0.21 -2.44 -12.13
CA GLY A 32 -0.12 -1.13 -11.49
C GLY A 32 1.20 -0.91 -10.76
N LEU A 33 1.64 -1.91 -9.99
CA LEU A 33 2.92 -1.86 -9.27
C LEU A 33 4.11 -1.75 -10.24
N ARG A 34 4.10 -2.52 -11.35
CA ARG A 34 5.18 -2.47 -12.35
C ARG A 34 5.24 -1.14 -13.07
N ILE A 35 4.09 -0.59 -13.47
CA ILE A 35 4.01 0.71 -14.14
C ILE A 35 4.50 1.81 -13.18
N GLY A 36 4.01 1.82 -11.95
CA GLY A 36 4.40 2.80 -10.93
C GLY A 36 5.89 2.75 -10.64
N LEU A 37 6.42 1.55 -10.40
CA LEU A 37 7.83 1.35 -10.13
C LEU A 37 8.73 1.75 -11.30
N SER A 38 8.39 1.36 -12.54
CA SER A 38 9.16 1.72 -13.72
C SER A 38 9.21 3.23 -13.92
N TYR A 39 8.08 3.91 -13.72
CA TYR A 39 8.00 5.37 -13.78
C TYR A 39 8.90 6.03 -12.71
N VAL A 40 8.79 5.55 -11.46
CA VAL A 40 9.57 6.10 -10.34
C VAL A 40 11.06 5.85 -10.52
N LYS A 41 11.46 4.64 -10.97
CA LYS A 41 12.87 4.36 -11.29
C LYS A 41 13.42 5.30 -12.35
N GLY A 42 12.68 5.52 -13.43
CA GLY A 42 13.10 6.44 -14.49
C GLY A 42 13.26 7.88 -14.01
N ALA A 43 12.28 8.37 -13.22
CA ALA A 43 12.34 9.71 -12.65
C ALA A 43 13.48 9.85 -11.61
N ALA A 44 13.60 8.88 -10.70
CA ALA A 44 14.63 8.87 -9.67
C ALA A 44 16.04 8.83 -10.27
N TYR A 45 16.25 7.97 -11.27
CA TYR A 45 17.53 7.87 -11.98
C TYR A 45 17.88 9.18 -12.69
N GLY A 46 16.92 9.76 -13.43
CA GLY A 46 17.15 11.00 -14.18
C GLY A 46 17.42 12.23 -13.31
N MET A 47 16.87 12.25 -12.09
CA MET A 47 16.98 13.40 -11.17
C MET A 47 17.93 13.15 -9.99
N GLY A 48 18.51 11.96 -9.86
CA GLY A 48 19.36 11.59 -8.73
C GLY A 48 18.60 11.55 -7.39
N LEU A 49 17.29 11.24 -7.40
CA LEU A 49 16.46 11.25 -6.21
C LEU A 49 16.40 9.86 -5.55
N PRO A 50 16.47 9.78 -4.21
CA PRO A 50 16.24 8.54 -3.48
C PRO A 50 14.76 8.15 -3.54
N VAL A 51 14.49 6.83 -3.45
CA VAL A 51 13.12 6.28 -3.44
C VAL A 51 12.81 5.69 -2.07
N TYR A 52 11.60 5.95 -1.59
CA TYR A 52 11.07 5.42 -0.34
C TYR A 52 9.96 4.39 -0.67
N PRO A 53 10.28 3.09 -0.68
CA PRO A 53 9.26 2.06 -0.90
C PRO A 53 8.38 1.90 0.34
N VAL A 54 7.08 2.12 0.20
CA VAL A 54 6.10 2.06 1.28
C VAL A 54 5.17 0.87 1.05
N PRO A 55 4.93 0.01 2.05
CA PRO A 55 3.91 -1.03 1.94
C PRO A 55 2.52 -0.44 1.67
N THR A 56 1.79 -1.00 0.71
CA THR A 56 0.48 -0.46 0.31
C THR A 56 -0.52 -0.43 1.47
N LEU A 57 -0.59 -1.51 2.27
CA LEU A 57 -1.49 -1.56 3.41
C LEU A 57 -1.15 -0.52 4.46
N ALA A 58 0.12 -0.14 4.61
CA ALA A 58 0.54 0.91 5.52
C ALA A 58 -0.13 2.26 5.19
N SER A 59 -0.27 2.60 3.91
CA SER A 59 -0.99 3.81 3.49
C SER A 59 -2.49 3.76 3.78
N LEU A 60 -3.09 2.58 3.65
CA LEU A 60 -4.49 2.35 4.01
C LEU A 60 -4.72 2.43 5.53
N LEU A 61 -3.73 1.97 6.31
CA LEU A 61 -3.75 2.07 7.77
C LEU A 61 -3.81 3.51 8.26
N LEU A 62 -3.06 4.42 7.62
CA LEU A 62 -3.10 5.84 7.95
C LEU A 62 -4.44 6.52 7.63
N ASP A 63 -5.23 5.92 6.74
CA ASP A 63 -6.55 6.43 6.37
C ASP A 63 -7.67 5.79 7.20
N SER A 64 -7.35 4.75 7.96
CA SER A 64 -8.34 4.09 8.81
C SER A 64 -8.75 4.96 9.98
N PRO A 65 -10.04 5.26 10.14
CA PRO A 65 -10.55 5.99 11.32
C PRO A 65 -10.67 5.10 12.55
N LEU A 66 -10.37 3.81 12.42
CA LEU A 66 -10.52 2.84 13.50
C LEU A 66 -9.34 2.90 14.47
N PRO A 67 -9.60 2.86 15.78
CA PRO A 67 -8.53 2.67 16.75
C PRO A 67 -7.96 1.24 16.64
N PRO A 68 -6.67 1.03 16.97
CA PRO A 68 -6.14 -0.32 17.09
C PRO A 68 -6.74 -1.06 18.31
N PRO A 69 -6.83 -2.39 18.30
CA PRO A 69 -6.45 -3.25 17.18
C PRO A 69 -7.55 -3.36 16.12
N HIS A 70 -7.17 -3.42 14.84
CA HIS A 70 -8.10 -3.70 13.74
C HIS A 70 -7.38 -4.27 12.52
N TRP A 71 -8.15 -4.87 11.61
CA TRP A 71 -7.63 -5.35 10.33
C TRP A 71 -7.71 -4.29 9.25
N VAL A 72 -6.66 -4.24 8.42
CA VAL A 72 -6.69 -3.55 7.13
C VAL A 72 -6.62 -4.58 6.03
N VAL A 73 -7.52 -4.44 5.06
CA VAL A 73 -7.77 -5.46 4.05
C VAL A 73 -7.89 -4.81 2.68
N THR A 74 -7.29 -5.42 1.67
CA THR A 74 -7.52 -5.05 0.28
C THR A 74 -7.65 -6.28 -0.60
N TRP A 75 -8.44 -6.16 -1.65
CA TRP A 75 -8.56 -7.23 -2.63
C TRP A 75 -7.21 -7.50 -3.31
N SER A 76 -6.91 -8.79 -3.51
CA SER A 76 -5.76 -9.26 -4.27
C SER A 76 -6.19 -9.70 -5.68
N HIS A 77 -6.71 -10.91 -5.78
CA HIS A 77 -7.23 -11.47 -7.03
C HIS A 77 -8.23 -12.59 -6.71
N ARG A 78 -9.15 -12.89 -7.62
CA ARG A 78 -10.20 -13.91 -7.41
C ARG A 78 -10.87 -13.72 -6.04
N GLU A 79 -10.80 -14.73 -5.18
CA GLU A 79 -11.37 -14.73 -3.83
C GLU A 79 -10.30 -14.47 -2.74
N GLN A 80 -9.13 -13.93 -3.11
CA GLN A 80 -8.06 -13.66 -2.17
C GLN A 80 -7.95 -12.19 -1.80
N VAL A 81 -7.55 -11.94 -0.57
CA VAL A 81 -7.33 -10.62 0.02
C VAL A 81 -5.95 -10.54 0.67
N TYR A 82 -5.34 -9.37 0.59
CA TYR A 82 -4.20 -9.04 1.43
C TYR A 82 -4.72 -8.44 2.74
N VAL A 83 -4.21 -8.94 3.84
CA VAL A 83 -4.61 -8.52 5.18
C VAL A 83 -3.40 -8.15 6.02
N GLN A 84 -3.56 -7.17 6.88
CA GLN A 84 -2.57 -6.79 7.88
C GLN A 84 -3.28 -6.34 9.14
N ARG A 85 -2.86 -6.81 10.30
CA ARG A 85 -3.41 -6.36 11.56
C ARG A 85 -2.61 -5.17 12.08
N ARG A 86 -3.29 -4.11 12.48
CA ARG A 86 -2.74 -3.04 13.28
C ARG A 86 -2.97 -3.38 14.74
N GLU A 87 -1.90 -3.63 15.47
CA GLU A 87 -1.98 -4.05 16.88
C GLU A 87 -2.00 -2.85 17.83
N ALA A 88 -1.21 -1.82 17.50
CA ALA A 88 -1.12 -0.55 18.23
C ALA A 88 -0.80 0.59 17.25
N GLU A 89 -0.65 1.82 17.73
CA GLU A 89 -0.44 3.02 16.90
C GLU A 89 0.71 2.88 15.89
N ALA A 90 1.82 2.29 16.29
CA ALA A 90 3.00 2.08 15.43
C ALA A 90 3.40 0.61 15.30
N GLN A 91 2.50 -0.31 15.66
CA GLN A 91 2.77 -1.74 15.63
C GLN A 91 1.88 -2.45 14.62
N PHE A 92 2.51 -3.03 13.61
CA PHE A 92 1.84 -3.72 12.51
C PHE A 92 2.27 -5.19 12.50
N GLY A 93 1.29 -6.08 12.35
CA GLY A 93 1.53 -7.50 12.08
C GLY A 93 2.11 -7.71 10.67
N SER A 94 2.42 -8.95 10.36
CA SER A 94 2.81 -9.35 9.01
C SER A 94 1.66 -9.14 8.00
N ILE A 95 2.02 -8.89 6.75
CA ILE A 95 1.07 -8.94 5.64
C ILE A 95 0.86 -10.41 5.28
N GLU A 96 -0.39 -10.81 5.13
CA GLU A 96 -0.78 -12.16 4.72
C GLU A 96 -1.66 -12.08 3.46
N CYS A 97 -1.59 -13.10 2.60
CA CYS A 97 -2.53 -13.28 1.49
C CYS A 97 -3.42 -14.47 1.84
N LEU A 98 -4.70 -14.23 2.02
CA LEU A 98 -5.66 -15.22 2.50
C LEU A 98 -6.86 -15.32 1.55
N ASP A 99 -7.45 -16.50 1.49
CA ASP A 99 -8.80 -16.69 0.98
C ASP A 99 -9.79 -15.87 1.81
N TRP A 100 -10.75 -15.19 1.14
CA TRP A 100 -11.73 -14.34 1.82
C TRP A 100 -12.54 -15.08 2.88
N GLN A 101 -12.97 -16.31 2.59
CA GLN A 101 -13.79 -17.07 3.52
C GLN A 101 -13.03 -17.41 4.80
N SER A 102 -11.76 -17.80 4.66
CA SER A 102 -10.86 -18.06 5.78
C SER A 102 -10.61 -16.79 6.61
N PHE A 103 -10.37 -15.67 5.94
CA PHE A 103 -10.20 -14.38 6.61
C PHE A 103 -11.49 -13.95 7.32
N ALA A 104 -12.65 -14.07 6.67
CA ALA A 104 -13.94 -13.67 7.25
C ALA A 104 -14.28 -14.47 8.53
N GLN A 105 -13.91 -15.75 8.58
CA GLN A 105 -14.05 -16.56 9.79
C GLN A 105 -13.12 -16.06 10.91
N ARG A 106 -11.87 -15.71 10.57
CA ARG A 106 -10.88 -15.18 11.51
C ARG A 106 -11.27 -13.80 12.06
N ALA A 107 -11.88 -12.95 11.25
CA ALA A 107 -12.29 -11.60 11.60
C ALA A 107 -13.77 -11.49 12.04
N ALA A 108 -14.42 -12.61 12.29
CA ALA A 108 -15.84 -12.61 12.67
C ALA A 108 -16.09 -11.81 13.96
N GLY A 109 -17.05 -10.87 13.90
CA GLY A 109 -17.37 -9.97 15.01
C GLY A 109 -16.47 -8.72 15.09
N GLU A 110 -15.46 -8.58 14.23
CA GLU A 110 -14.58 -7.43 14.21
C GLU A 110 -15.03 -6.37 13.19
N THR A 111 -14.52 -5.15 13.37
CA THR A 111 -14.59 -4.10 12.37
C THR A 111 -13.29 -4.08 11.57
N ILE A 112 -13.41 -4.08 10.26
CA ILE A 112 -12.27 -4.02 9.34
C ILE A 112 -12.26 -2.71 8.57
N ALA A 113 -11.08 -2.19 8.29
CA ALA A 113 -10.88 -1.11 7.33
C ALA A 113 -10.40 -1.70 6.00
N GLY A 114 -10.86 -1.23 4.86
CA GLY A 114 -10.44 -1.85 3.63
C GLY A 114 -10.74 -1.10 2.34
N TYR A 115 -10.22 -1.64 1.24
CA TYR A 115 -10.34 -1.09 -0.10
C TYR A 115 -10.64 -2.20 -1.12
N LEU A 116 -11.57 -1.93 -2.05
CA LEU A 116 -12.01 -2.86 -3.11
C LEU A 116 -12.61 -4.16 -2.56
N LEU A 117 -13.39 -4.08 -1.48
CA LEU A 117 -14.02 -5.25 -0.85
C LEU A 117 -15.51 -5.38 -1.17
N GLU A 118 -16.07 -4.53 -2.01
CA GLU A 118 -17.52 -4.46 -2.31
C GLU A 118 -18.07 -5.80 -2.83
N ARG A 119 -17.23 -6.57 -3.54
CA ARG A 119 -17.60 -7.90 -4.05
C ARG A 119 -17.80 -8.96 -2.98
N PHE A 120 -17.25 -8.75 -1.79
CA PHE A 120 -17.30 -9.68 -0.66
C PHE A 120 -18.32 -9.30 0.38
N LEU A 121 -18.88 -8.11 0.29
CA LEU A 121 -19.77 -7.56 1.29
C LEU A 121 -21.22 -7.53 0.78
N PRO A 122 -22.24 -7.63 1.68
CA PRO A 122 -22.04 -7.77 3.13
C PRO A 122 -21.61 -9.19 3.51
N ALA A 123 -20.68 -9.28 4.47
CA ALA A 123 -20.27 -10.54 5.08
C ALA A 123 -20.83 -10.64 6.49
N ALA A 124 -21.41 -11.79 6.83
CA ALA A 124 -22.02 -12.00 8.14
C ALA A 124 -21.00 -11.78 9.28
N GLY A 125 -21.34 -10.91 10.23
CA GLY A 125 -20.53 -10.66 11.41
C GLY A 125 -19.32 -9.74 11.21
N ILE A 126 -19.14 -9.14 10.03
CA ILE A 126 -18.07 -8.16 9.78
C ILE A 126 -18.67 -6.78 9.56
N THR A 127 -18.18 -5.79 10.30
CA THR A 127 -18.43 -4.37 10.05
C THR A 127 -17.31 -3.82 9.18
N TYR A 128 -17.66 -3.09 8.12
CA TYR A 128 -16.72 -2.57 7.14
C TYR A 128 -16.66 -1.05 7.13
N VAL A 129 -15.45 -0.52 7.18
CA VAL A 129 -15.16 0.89 6.96
C VAL A 129 -14.31 1.02 5.70
N GLN A 130 -14.84 1.72 4.71
CA GLN A 130 -14.12 1.94 3.46
C GLN A 130 -12.95 2.89 3.66
N THR A 131 -11.78 2.49 3.14
CA THR A 131 -10.59 3.34 3.04
C THR A 131 -10.22 3.53 1.56
N CYS A 132 -9.34 4.47 1.27
CA CYS A 132 -8.91 4.72 -0.10
C CYS A 132 -7.39 4.97 -0.15
N PRO A 133 -6.65 4.32 -1.05
CA PRO A 133 -5.24 4.63 -1.25
C PRO A 133 -5.04 6.10 -1.62
N SER A 134 -4.05 6.72 -1.01
CA SER A 134 -3.72 8.13 -1.25
C SER A 134 -2.21 8.32 -1.32
N ALA A 135 -1.73 8.97 -2.38
CA ALA A 135 -0.31 9.31 -2.51
C ALA A 135 0.19 10.21 -1.37
N ALA A 136 -0.66 11.11 -0.86
CA ALA A 136 -0.34 11.93 0.29
C ALA A 136 -0.10 11.09 1.56
N LYS A 137 -0.87 10.00 1.75
CA LYS A 137 -0.67 9.06 2.87
C LYS A 137 0.60 8.24 2.72
N VAL A 138 0.97 7.87 1.48
CA VAL A 138 2.25 7.21 1.20
C VAL A 138 3.41 8.12 1.61
N GLY A 139 3.38 9.39 1.21
CA GLY A 139 4.40 10.37 1.62
C GLY A 139 4.39 10.61 3.14
N LYS A 140 3.22 10.77 3.74
CA LYS A 140 3.08 10.94 5.19
C LYS A 140 3.65 9.76 5.97
N PHE A 141 3.45 8.53 5.50
CA PHE A 141 4.01 7.33 6.14
C PHE A 141 5.54 7.38 6.23
N VAL A 142 6.21 7.86 5.17
CA VAL A 142 7.67 8.04 5.16
C VAL A 142 8.11 8.98 6.28
N LEU A 143 7.41 10.11 6.43
CA LEU A 143 7.76 11.12 7.44
C LEU A 143 7.48 10.64 8.86
N ASP A 144 6.31 10.06 9.10
CA ASP A 144 5.87 9.62 10.43
C ASP A 144 6.73 8.47 10.98
N HIS A 145 7.25 7.61 10.10
CA HIS A 145 8.02 6.42 10.49
C HIS A 145 9.52 6.53 10.21
N ASN A 146 9.99 7.73 9.78
CA ASN A 146 11.39 7.97 9.45
C ASN A 146 11.97 6.87 8.53
N LEU A 147 11.20 6.52 7.49
CA LEU A 147 11.55 5.43 6.60
C LEU A 147 12.86 5.73 5.87
N GLN A 148 13.73 4.73 5.77
CA GLN A 148 15.00 4.92 5.06
C GLN A 148 14.81 4.77 3.55
N PRO A 149 15.41 5.67 2.75
CA PRO A 149 15.36 5.56 1.30
C PRO A 149 16.27 4.48 0.76
N THR A 150 16.03 4.07 -0.48
CA THR A 150 16.98 3.32 -1.26
C THR A 150 17.45 4.11 -2.47
N SER A 151 18.74 4.01 -2.77
CA SER A 151 19.34 4.44 -4.03
C SER A 151 19.67 3.25 -4.93
N ASP A 152 19.49 2.02 -4.43
CA ASP A 152 19.65 0.78 -5.20
C ASP A 152 18.38 0.52 -6.02
N LEU A 153 18.27 1.27 -7.11
CA LEU A 153 17.13 1.18 -8.00
C LEU A 153 17.10 -0.13 -8.80
N ASP A 154 18.24 -0.75 -9.05
CA ASP A 154 18.32 -1.98 -9.84
C ASP A 154 17.65 -3.14 -9.10
N ASN A 155 17.89 -3.27 -7.81
CA ASN A 155 17.30 -4.30 -6.97
C ASN A 155 15.93 -3.93 -6.38
N LEU A 156 15.44 -2.71 -6.60
CA LEU A 156 14.11 -2.33 -6.16
C LEU A 156 13.06 -3.02 -7.02
N VAL A 157 12.33 -3.96 -6.44
CA VAL A 157 11.25 -4.72 -7.09
C VAL A 157 9.94 -4.54 -6.36
N PRO A 158 8.78 -4.74 -7.04
CA PRO A 158 7.50 -4.70 -6.35
C PRO A 158 7.38 -5.84 -5.36
N ASP A 159 6.78 -5.57 -4.21
CA ASP A 159 6.39 -6.61 -3.28
C ASP A 159 5.05 -7.21 -3.73
N TYR A 160 5.13 -8.38 -4.34
CA TYR A 160 3.93 -9.08 -4.80
C TYR A 160 3.26 -9.89 -3.69
N HIS A 161 3.91 -10.13 -2.60
CA HIS A 161 3.44 -10.97 -1.48
C HIS A 161 2.85 -12.32 -1.93
N HIS A 162 3.21 -12.76 -3.13
CA HIS A 162 2.90 -14.09 -3.60
C HIS A 162 4.07 -14.99 -3.23
N GLU A 163 3.88 -15.89 -2.29
CA GLU A 163 4.58 -17.15 -2.37
C GLU A 163 4.17 -17.75 -3.71
N LEU A 164 5.12 -17.84 -4.63
CA LEU A 164 5.00 -18.74 -5.76
C LEU A 164 4.80 -20.11 -5.13
N GLN A 165 3.55 -20.54 -4.98
CA GLN A 165 3.27 -21.95 -4.77
C GLN A 165 3.77 -22.62 -6.03
N THR A 166 5.03 -23.06 -5.99
CA THR A 166 5.57 -24.07 -6.88
C THR A 166 4.70 -25.29 -6.65
N GLN A 167 3.67 -25.44 -7.50
CA GLN A 167 2.99 -26.71 -7.65
C GLN A 167 4.05 -27.66 -8.18
N GLY A 168 4.53 -28.55 -7.28
CA GLY A 168 5.24 -29.76 -7.64
C GLY A 168 4.30 -30.78 -8.26
#